data_7c967982473e94c35a89ccf8d5fd3698
#
_entry.id   7c967982473e94c35a89ccf8d5fd3698
#
_cell.length_a   1.000
_cell.length_b   1.000
_cell.length_c   1.000
_cell.angle_alpha   90.00
_cell.angle_beta   90.00
_cell.angle_gamma   90.00
#
_symmetry.space_group_name_H-M   'P 1'
#
loop_
_entity.id
_entity.type
_entity.pdbx_description
1 polymer ?
#
loop_
_entity_poly.entity_id
_entity_poly.type
_entity_poly.pdbx_seq_one_letter_code
_entity_poly.pdbx_strand_id
1 'polypeptide(L)'
;MGFGLNKLVQGVLGNMSEVTLDELEQQFNRYLFDQEKITIGYKLVRDVIVFTDQRILFIDKQGASGKKQSFKSIYLMNIVDVEMETAGMGLDDSEISIYCLQNIYRKAHQAQMVKFKFEFPKSTDIVPLYTMLGSLAYQNRLEINQPE
;
A
#
# COMPACT_ATOMS: atom_id res chain seq x y z
N MET A 1 -0.77 -16.46 3.08
CA MET A 1 -0.80 -15.36 4.02
C MET A 1 -2.24 -14.98 4.28
N GLY A 2 -2.83 -15.57 5.26
CA GLY A 2 -4.24 -15.41 5.46
C GLY A 2 -4.63 -14.73 6.75
N PHE A 3 -3.74 -14.02 7.39
CA PHE A 3 -3.98 -13.57 8.75
C PHE A 3 -5.07 -12.50 8.89
N GLY A 4 -5.90 -12.30 7.93
CA GLY A 4 -6.99 -11.37 8.06
C GLY A 4 -6.82 -10.07 7.27
N LEU A 5 -6.00 -10.08 6.23
CA LEU A 5 -5.92 -8.93 5.34
C LEU A 5 -7.31 -8.56 4.81
N ASN A 6 -8.14 -9.55 4.49
CA ASN A 6 -9.51 -9.30 4.03
C ASN A 6 -10.35 -8.57 5.08
N LYS A 7 -10.18 -8.91 6.37
CA LYS A 7 -10.84 -8.20 7.46
C LYS A 7 -10.35 -6.76 7.56
N LEU A 8 -9.06 -6.56 7.41
CA LEU A 8 -8.46 -5.22 7.48
C LEU A 8 -8.95 -4.36 6.31
N VAL A 9 -8.98 -4.94 5.12
CA VAL A 9 -9.43 -4.25 3.93
C VAL A 9 -10.90 -3.85 4.03
N GLN A 10 -11.75 -4.71 4.58
CA GLN A 10 -13.17 -4.38 4.74
C GLN A 10 -13.41 -3.15 5.61
N GLY A 11 -12.57 -2.94 6.62
CA GLY A 11 -12.63 -1.73 7.43
C GLY A 11 -12.28 -0.48 6.63
N VAL A 12 -11.49 -0.62 5.58
CA VAL A 12 -11.05 0.50 4.74
C VAL A 12 -12.02 0.78 3.59
N LEU A 13 -12.75 -0.24 3.10
CA LEU A 13 -13.62 -0.13 1.93
C LEU A 13 -14.66 1.00 2.05
N GLY A 14 -15.18 1.24 3.26
CA GLY A 14 -16.15 2.30 3.48
C GLY A 14 -15.59 3.69 3.30
N ASN A 15 -14.27 3.84 3.31
CA ASN A 15 -13.56 5.10 3.12
C ASN A 15 -12.80 5.14 1.80
N MET A 16 -13.12 4.21 0.90
CA MET A 16 -12.51 4.17 -0.42
C MET A 16 -12.77 5.47 -1.13
N SER A 17 -11.71 6.10 -1.58
CA SER A 17 -11.85 7.29 -2.38
C SER A 17 -12.44 6.92 -3.76
N GLU A 18 -12.55 7.84 -4.61
CA GLU A 18 -13.24 7.91 -5.89
C GLU A 18 -13.13 6.71 -6.83
N VAL A 19 -12.32 5.69 -6.54
CA VAL A 19 -12.09 4.57 -7.46
C VAL A 19 -12.79 3.32 -6.97
N THR A 20 -13.71 2.80 -7.77
CA THR A 20 -14.43 1.58 -7.43
C THR A 20 -13.58 0.35 -7.75
N LEU A 21 -13.93 -0.77 -7.11
CA LEU A 21 -13.25 -2.04 -7.38
C LEU A 21 -13.36 -2.44 -8.86
N ASP A 22 -14.53 -2.25 -9.46
CA ASP A 22 -14.75 -2.58 -10.87
C ASP A 22 -13.83 -1.77 -11.79
N GLU A 23 -13.71 -0.47 -11.53
CA GLU A 23 -12.81 0.40 -12.30
C GLU A 23 -11.37 -0.06 -12.19
N LEU A 24 -10.94 -0.42 -10.97
CA LEU A 24 -9.59 -0.92 -10.75
C LEU A 24 -9.34 -2.23 -11.49
N GLU A 25 -10.28 -3.15 -11.44
CA GLU A 25 -10.15 -4.43 -12.14
C GLU A 25 -10.06 -4.22 -13.65
N GLN A 26 -10.91 -3.37 -14.23
CA GLN A 26 -10.86 -3.08 -15.66
C GLN A 26 -9.53 -2.47 -16.07
N GLN A 27 -9.00 -1.58 -15.26
CA GLN A 27 -7.80 -0.84 -15.59
C GLN A 27 -6.52 -1.63 -15.37
N PHE A 28 -6.45 -2.43 -14.30
CA PHE A 28 -5.20 -3.05 -13.85
C PHE A 28 -5.19 -4.58 -13.88
N ASN A 29 -6.27 -5.23 -14.23
CA ASN A 29 -6.36 -6.69 -14.21
C ASN A 29 -5.24 -7.37 -15.01
N ARG A 30 -4.86 -6.80 -16.13
CA ARG A 30 -3.83 -7.37 -17.00
C ARG A 30 -2.42 -7.35 -16.39
N TYR A 31 -2.20 -6.60 -15.31
CA TYR A 31 -0.90 -6.52 -14.64
C TYR A 31 -0.80 -7.43 -13.44
N LEU A 32 -1.85 -8.15 -13.11
CA LEU A 32 -1.89 -9.01 -11.93
C LEU A 32 -1.12 -10.30 -12.18
N PHE A 33 -0.53 -10.82 -11.11
CA PHE A 33 0.06 -12.14 -11.11
C PHE A 33 -1.04 -13.21 -11.13
N ASP A 34 -0.65 -14.45 -11.37
CA ASP A 34 -1.61 -15.55 -11.35
C ASP A 34 -2.31 -15.65 -10.00
N GLN A 35 -3.64 -15.70 -10.03
CA GLN A 35 -4.52 -15.79 -8.85
C GLN A 35 -4.45 -14.59 -7.89
N GLU A 36 -3.79 -13.52 -8.27
CA GLU A 36 -3.77 -12.29 -7.50
C GLU A 36 -5.10 -11.55 -7.64
N LYS A 37 -5.60 -10.98 -6.53
CA LYS A 37 -6.88 -10.27 -6.52
C LYS A 37 -6.71 -8.86 -5.97
N ILE A 38 -7.28 -7.88 -6.67
CA ILE A 38 -7.32 -6.50 -6.21
C ILE A 38 -8.29 -6.40 -5.04
N THR A 39 -7.90 -5.66 -4.00
CA THR A 39 -8.73 -5.43 -2.82
C THR A 39 -9.20 -3.99 -2.69
N ILE A 40 -8.33 -3.02 -2.89
CA ILE A 40 -8.66 -1.60 -2.79
C ILE A 40 -7.63 -0.78 -3.54
N GLY A 41 -8.03 0.41 -3.99
CA GLY A 41 -7.11 1.35 -4.62
C GLY A 41 -7.33 2.77 -4.14
N TYR A 42 -6.28 3.57 -4.26
CA TYR A 42 -6.30 4.98 -3.90
C TYR A 42 -5.67 5.82 -4.99
N LYS A 43 -6.32 6.94 -5.29
CA LYS A 43 -5.65 8.01 -6.02
C LYS A 43 -4.82 8.82 -5.07
N LEU A 44 -3.55 8.95 -5.37
CA LEU A 44 -2.63 9.85 -4.68
C LEU A 44 -2.65 11.22 -5.36
N VAL A 45 -1.90 12.17 -4.81
CA VAL A 45 -1.79 13.49 -5.41
C VAL A 45 -1.29 13.40 -6.86
N ARG A 46 -0.31 12.52 -7.12
CA ARG A 46 0.30 12.36 -8.45
C ARG A 46 0.13 10.98 -9.06
N ASP A 47 -0.01 9.97 -8.22
CA ASP A 47 0.11 8.58 -8.63
C ASP A 47 -1.11 7.78 -8.20
N VAL A 48 -1.05 6.48 -8.40
CA VAL A 48 -2.10 5.54 -7.97
C VAL A 48 -1.44 4.38 -7.24
N ILE A 49 -2.05 3.94 -6.16
CA ILE A 49 -1.67 2.68 -5.51
C ILE A 49 -2.84 1.73 -5.52
N VAL A 50 -2.56 0.47 -5.81
CA VAL A 50 -3.57 -0.59 -5.83
C VAL A 50 -3.09 -1.69 -4.89
N PHE A 51 -3.90 -2.01 -3.90
CA PHE A 51 -3.65 -3.11 -2.98
C PHE A 51 -4.23 -4.38 -3.54
N THR A 52 -3.45 -5.44 -3.53
CA THR A 52 -3.92 -6.78 -3.83
C THR A 52 -3.74 -7.65 -2.59
N ASP A 53 -4.08 -8.93 -2.71
CA ASP A 53 -3.82 -9.88 -1.62
C ASP A 53 -2.34 -10.26 -1.49
N GLN A 54 -1.45 -9.74 -2.35
CA GLN A 54 -0.03 -10.08 -2.35
C GLN A 54 0.89 -8.86 -2.24
N ARG A 55 0.50 -7.73 -2.81
CA ARG A 55 1.39 -6.56 -2.93
C ARG A 55 0.61 -5.26 -3.01
N ILE A 56 1.34 -4.17 -2.85
CA ILE A 56 0.91 -2.86 -3.32
C ILE A 56 1.51 -2.68 -4.70
N LEU A 57 0.65 -2.42 -5.69
CA LEU A 57 1.09 -2.04 -7.02
C LEU A 57 1.14 -0.52 -7.05
N PHE A 58 2.33 0.04 -7.09
CA PHE A 58 2.54 1.49 -7.16
C PHE A 58 2.70 1.88 -8.62
N ILE A 59 1.82 2.76 -9.08
CA ILE A 59 1.80 3.18 -10.48
C ILE A 59 2.18 4.66 -10.55
N ASP A 60 3.39 4.90 -11.02
CA ASP A 60 3.94 6.23 -11.18
C ASP A 60 3.68 6.70 -12.60
N LYS A 61 2.87 7.74 -12.74
CA LYS A 61 2.58 8.34 -14.03
C LYS A 61 3.61 9.41 -14.33
N GLN A 62 4.54 9.09 -15.19
CA GLN A 62 5.64 9.98 -15.55
C GLN A 62 5.27 10.86 -16.75
N GLY A 63 5.67 12.13 -16.68
CA GLY A 63 5.55 13.07 -17.76
C GLY A 63 4.17 13.70 -17.90
N ALA A 64 4.12 14.83 -18.61
CA ALA A 64 2.89 15.61 -18.79
C ALA A 64 1.83 14.90 -19.63
N SER A 65 2.25 13.98 -20.50
CA SER A 65 1.34 13.25 -21.37
C SER A 65 0.71 12.03 -20.73
N GLY A 66 1.23 11.57 -19.58
CA GLY A 66 0.77 10.36 -18.91
C GLY A 66 0.99 9.07 -19.69
N LYS A 67 1.74 9.12 -20.80
CA LYS A 67 1.95 7.94 -21.65
C LYS A 67 2.95 6.96 -21.07
N LYS A 68 3.94 7.46 -20.33
CA LYS A 68 4.95 6.60 -19.71
C LYS A 68 4.54 6.34 -18.25
N GLN A 69 4.40 5.09 -17.90
CA GLN A 69 4.04 4.66 -16.54
C GLN A 69 5.09 3.70 -16.02
N SER A 70 5.38 3.81 -14.75
CA SER A 70 6.24 2.87 -14.04
C SER A 70 5.40 2.08 -13.05
N PHE A 71 5.60 0.77 -13.01
CA PHE A 71 4.88 -0.12 -12.10
C PHE A 71 5.87 -0.74 -11.14
N LYS A 72 5.65 -0.53 -9.84
CA LYS A 72 6.51 -1.10 -8.81
C LYS A 72 5.69 -1.98 -7.90
N SER A 73 6.22 -3.17 -7.62
CA SER A 73 5.64 -4.09 -6.64
C SER A 73 6.24 -3.83 -5.27
N ILE A 74 5.40 -3.66 -4.29
CA ILE A 74 5.79 -3.59 -2.89
C ILE A 74 5.08 -4.74 -2.18
N TYR A 75 5.81 -5.79 -1.83
CA TYR A 75 5.20 -7.01 -1.28
C TYR A 75 4.72 -6.77 0.14
N LEU A 76 3.48 -7.15 0.41
CA LEU A 76 2.86 -6.93 1.71
C LEU A 76 3.64 -7.60 2.84
N MET A 77 4.23 -8.77 2.57
CA MET A 77 5.02 -9.51 3.58
C MET A 77 6.28 -8.78 4.02
N ASN A 78 6.72 -7.77 3.28
CA ASN A 78 7.94 -7.04 3.59
C ASN A 78 7.70 -5.71 4.30
N ILE A 79 6.45 -5.30 4.50
CA ILE A 79 6.12 -4.07 5.21
C ILE A 79 6.29 -4.31 6.70
N VAL A 80 7.15 -3.53 7.36
CA VAL A 80 7.47 -3.73 8.79
C VAL A 80 7.22 -2.52 9.66
N ASP A 81 6.91 -1.37 9.06
CA ASP A 81 6.52 -0.18 9.83
C ASP A 81 5.71 0.77 8.97
N VAL A 82 5.00 1.66 9.62
CA VAL A 82 4.17 2.68 8.95
C VAL A 82 4.15 3.95 9.79
N GLU A 83 4.20 5.08 9.11
CA GLU A 83 4.02 6.40 9.71
C GLU A 83 2.90 7.14 9.01
N MET A 84 2.26 8.05 9.71
CA MET A 84 1.22 8.89 9.16
C MET A 84 1.44 10.33 9.57
N GLU A 85 1.31 11.25 8.62
CA GLU A 85 1.19 12.67 8.90
C GLU A 85 -0.17 13.15 8.43
N THR A 86 -0.95 13.70 9.34
CA THR A 86 -2.25 14.25 9.01
C THR A 86 -2.09 15.58 8.27
N ALA A 87 -3.08 15.90 7.45
CA ALA A 87 -3.11 17.20 6.79
C ALA A 87 -3.13 18.31 7.84
N GLY A 88 -2.21 19.27 7.70
CA GLY A 88 -2.17 20.43 8.56
C GLY A 88 -3.30 21.40 8.23
N MET A 89 -3.27 22.56 8.88
CA MET A 89 -4.20 23.64 8.53
C MET A 89 -3.82 24.23 7.18
N GLY A 90 -4.78 24.46 6.31
CA GLY A 90 -4.57 25.11 5.03
C GLY A 90 -4.41 24.13 3.86
N LEU A 91 -3.25 24.18 3.16
CA LEU A 91 -3.07 23.50 1.88
C LEU A 91 -2.31 22.18 1.95
N ASP A 92 -1.94 21.74 3.16
CA ASP A 92 -1.11 20.53 3.31
C ASP A 92 -1.91 19.26 3.02
N ASP A 93 -1.31 18.38 2.25
CA ASP A 93 -1.84 17.04 2.02
C ASP A 93 -1.46 16.12 3.18
N SER A 94 -2.18 15.02 3.33
CA SER A 94 -1.81 13.99 4.30
C SER A 94 -0.85 13.00 3.67
N GLU A 95 -0.06 12.32 4.50
CA GLU A 95 0.97 11.40 4.03
C GLU A 95 0.96 10.10 4.83
N ILE A 96 1.21 9.01 4.14
CA ILE A 96 1.56 7.74 4.78
C ILE A 96 2.91 7.30 4.22
N SER A 97 3.80 6.93 5.12
CA SER A 97 5.09 6.32 4.76
C SER A 97 5.13 4.89 5.27
N ILE A 98 5.59 3.99 4.44
CA ILE A 98 5.80 2.60 4.82
C ILE A 98 7.28 2.28 4.75
N TYR A 99 7.72 1.42 5.66
CA TYR A 99 9.10 0.93 5.70
C TYR A 99 9.06 -0.56 5.37
N CYS A 100 9.84 -0.94 4.37
CA CYS A 100 9.84 -2.29 3.82
C CYS A 100 11.23 -2.89 3.87
N LEU A 101 11.29 -4.19 4.18
CA LEU A 101 12.52 -4.95 4.02
C LEU A 101 12.81 -5.15 2.54
N GLN A 102 14.02 -4.83 2.12
CA GLN A 102 14.49 -5.15 0.77
C GLN A 102 15.02 -6.58 0.67
N ASN A 103 15.26 -7.22 1.80
CA ASN A 103 15.78 -8.56 1.85
C ASN A 103 14.77 -9.56 1.30
N ILE A 104 15.20 -10.40 0.36
CA ILE A 104 14.36 -11.51 -0.10
C ILE A 104 14.09 -12.46 1.06
N TYR A 105 15.12 -12.76 1.85
CA TYR A 105 14.97 -13.51 3.08
C TYR A 105 14.75 -12.55 4.24
N ARG A 106 13.53 -12.51 4.77
CA ARG A 106 13.13 -11.52 5.79
C ARG A 106 13.89 -11.65 7.10
N LYS A 107 14.41 -12.83 7.41
CA LYS A 107 15.15 -13.12 8.66
C LYS A 107 16.66 -12.96 8.50
N ALA A 108 17.13 -12.24 7.53
CA ALA A 108 18.55 -11.99 7.34
C ALA A 108 19.13 -11.18 8.51
N HIS A 109 20.38 -11.45 8.86
CA HIS A 109 21.05 -10.78 9.99
C HIS A 109 21.17 -9.27 9.82
N GLN A 110 21.34 -8.80 8.58
CA GLN A 110 21.42 -7.39 8.29
C GLN A 110 20.18 -6.98 7.51
N ALA A 111 19.28 -6.32 8.20
CA ALA A 111 18.07 -5.80 7.57
C ALA A 111 18.44 -4.57 6.72
N GLN A 112 18.03 -4.59 5.47
CA GLN A 112 18.07 -3.42 4.60
C GLN A 112 16.64 -2.95 4.40
N MET A 113 16.42 -1.66 4.61
CA MET A 113 15.07 -1.11 4.57
C MET A 113 14.98 0.00 3.53
N VAL A 114 13.79 0.12 2.95
CA VAL A 114 13.45 1.21 2.04
C VAL A 114 12.15 1.84 2.53
N LYS A 115 12.07 3.16 2.36
CA LYS A 115 10.88 3.94 2.72
C LYS A 115 10.14 4.33 1.45
N PHE A 116 8.84 4.13 1.43
CA PHE A 116 7.95 4.64 0.39
C PHE A 116 6.96 5.61 1.01
N LYS A 117 6.84 6.78 0.41
CA LYS A 117 5.93 7.83 0.88
C LYS A 117 4.79 8.01 -0.12
N PHE A 118 3.57 8.01 0.38
CA PHE A 118 2.36 8.24 -0.41
C PHE A 118 1.68 9.52 0.06
N GLU A 119 1.42 10.43 -0.87
CA GLU A 119 0.74 11.68 -0.58
C GLU A 119 -0.71 11.59 -1.03
N PHE A 120 -1.63 11.85 -0.09
CA PHE A 120 -3.06 11.73 -0.31
C PHE A 120 -3.71 13.10 -0.37
N PRO A 121 -4.73 13.28 -1.24
CA PRO A 121 -5.52 14.51 -1.21
C PRO A 121 -6.11 14.75 0.17
N LYS A 122 -6.28 16.01 0.56
CA LYS A 122 -6.84 16.39 1.87
C LYS A 122 -8.16 15.72 2.18
N SER A 123 -8.98 15.49 1.16
CA SER A 123 -10.30 14.89 1.32
C SER A 123 -10.26 13.41 1.68
N THR A 124 -9.11 12.76 1.56
CA THR A 124 -8.99 11.33 1.84
C THR A 124 -8.74 11.13 3.33
N ASP A 125 -9.60 10.34 3.98
CA ASP A 125 -9.37 9.92 5.36
C ASP A 125 -8.37 8.76 5.35
N ILE A 126 -7.14 9.04 5.78
CA ILE A 126 -6.06 8.04 5.74
C ILE A 126 -5.96 7.20 7.00
N VAL A 127 -6.74 7.51 8.04
CA VAL A 127 -6.65 6.78 9.32
C VAL A 127 -6.97 5.30 9.15
N PRO A 128 -8.04 4.89 8.45
CA PRO A 128 -8.29 3.46 8.25
C PRO A 128 -7.16 2.73 7.52
N LEU A 129 -6.56 3.38 6.52
CA LEU A 129 -5.44 2.80 5.80
C LEU A 129 -4.20 2.68 6.70
N TYR A 130 -3.93 3.71 7.51
CA TYR A 130 -2.82 3.68 8.47
C TYR A 130 -2.97 2.52 9.45
N THR A 131 -4.16 2.34 10.02
CA THR A 131 -4.41 1.25 10.97
C THR A 131 -4.31 -0.13 10.34
N MET A 132 -4.78 -0.26 9.09
CA MET A 132 -4.63 -1.49 8.34
C MET A 132 -3.16 -1.84 8.10
N LEU A 133 -2.39 -0.87 7.63
CA LEU A 133 -0.96 -1.06 7.37
C LEU A 133 -0.17 -1.30 8.66
N GLY A 134 -0.55 -0.63 9.75
CA GLY A 134 0.05 -0.85 11.04
C GLY A 134 -0.17 -2.26 11.56
N SER A 135 -1.39 -2.77 11.42
CA SER A 135 -1.71 -4.16 11.79
C SER A 135 -0.94 -5.16 10.94
N LEU A 136 -0.85 -4.90 9.64
CA LEU A 136 -0.08 -5.74 8.72
C LEU A 136 1.40 -5.76 9.12
N ALA A 137 1.99 -4.59 9.36
CA ALA A 137 3.39 -4.47 9.75
C ALA A 137 3.65 -5.22 11.07
N TYR A 138 2.75 -5.09 12.02
CA TYR A 138 2.88 -5.79 13.29
C TYR A 138 2.83 -7.31 13.12
N GLN A 139 1.90 -7.81 12.34
CA GLN A 139 1.81 -9.24 12.05
C GLN A 139 3.08 -9.76 11.35
N ASN A 140 3.62 -8.99 10.42
CA ASN A 140 4.88 -9.35 9.77
C ASN A 140 6.03 -9.42 10.79
N ARG A 141 6.10 -8.46 11.72
CA ARG A 141 7.12 -8.50 12.78
C ARG A 141 6.97 -9.73 13.67
N LEU A 142 5.75 -10.11 14.01
CA LEU A 142 5.52 -11.32 14.80
C LEU A 142 6.04 -12.56 14.07
N GLU A 143 5.74 -12.69 12.78
CA GLU A 143 6.22 -13.81 11.97
C GLU A 143 7.75 -13.84 11.87
N ILE A 144 8.35 -12.68 11.60
CA ILE A 144 9.81 -12.56 11.43
C ILE A 144 10.54 -12.92 12.72
N ASN A 145 9.96 -12.57 13.87
CA ASN A 145 10.60 -12.77 15.17
C ASN A 145 10.21 -14.06 15.87
N GLN A 146 9.44 -14.92 15.21
CA GLN A 146 9.15 -16.23 15.77
C GLN A 146 10.42 -17.09 15.83
N PRO A 147 10.60 -17.86 16.92
CA PRO A 147 11.71 -18.80 17.00
C PRO A 147 11.57 -19.86 15.90
N GLU A 148 12.70 -20.30 15.40
CA GLU A 148 12.75 -21.38 14.42
C GLU A 148 12.59 -22.76 15.06
#